data_daf754b874b6854e7837136925785a9e
#
_entry.id   daf754b874b6854e7837136925785a9e
#
_cell.length_a   1.000
_cell.length_b   1.000
_cell.length_c   1.000
_cell.angle_alpha   90.00
_cell.angle_beta   90.00
_cell.angle_gamma   90.00
#
_symmetry.space_group_name_H-M   'P 1'
#
loop_
_entity.id
_entity.type
_entity.pdbx_description
1 polymer ?
#
loop_
_entity_poly.entity_id
_entity_poly.type
_entity_poly.pdbx_seq_one_letter_code
_entity_poly.pdbx_strand_id
1 'polypeptide(L)'
;PRLGRFSRDGSPNAIAGRKRPLHTIIPAFLEKDQVRIAFGIMGGWNQAQAHAQFVSHIVDFGQNIQAAMETARFTKRTFTGCDVELENRVAGNVRAELEAKGHKLTMRIGFSDDFGGGQAVMRDYAAGVNYGASDPRKDGAAVPELVIKEWGK
;
A
#
# COMPACT_ATOMS: atom_id res chain seq x y z
N PRO A 1 -10.10 17.44 2.98
CA PRO A 1 -10.46 17.04 4.36
C PRO A 1 -9.44 16.00 4.81
N ARG A 2 -8.70 16.27 5.88
CA ARG A 2 -7.80 15.28 6.46
C ARG A 2 -8.67 14.25 7.17
N LEU A 3 -8.69 13.02 6.70
CA LEU A 3 -9.27 11.88 7.41
C LEU A 3 -8.60 11.82 8.80
N GLY A 4 -9.42 11.68 9.85
CA GLY A 4 -8.93 11.54 11.23
C GLY A 4 -8.75 12.84 12.01
N ARG A 5 -9.12 13.99 11.50
CA ARG A 5 -9.24 15.17 12.36
C ARG A 5 -10.50 15.08 13.21
N PHE A 6 -10.30 14.94 14.50
CA PHE A 6 -11.36 15.25 15.47
C PHE A 6 -11.75 16.70 15.29
N SER A 7 -13.03 16.96 15.05
CA SER A 7 -13.53 18.33 15.00
C SER A 7 -13.93 18.81 16.41
N ARG A 8 -13.94 20.11 16.58
CA ARG A 8 -14.44 20.75 17.80
C ARG A 8 -15.96 20.61 17.88
N ASP A 9 -16.51 20.96 19.02
CA ASP A 9 -17.89 20.79 19.44
C ASP A 9 -18.97 20.88 18.35
N GLY A 10 -19.98 20.00 18.46
CA GLY A 10 -21.15 19.94 17.58
C GLY A 10 -21.00 19.07 16.33
N SER A 11 -19.81 18.56 16.04
CA SER A 11 -19.61 17.64 14.91
C SER A 11 -19.84 16.17 15.32
N PRO A 12 -20.37 15.33 14.40
CA PRO A 12 -20.37 13.87 14.58
C PRO A 12 -18.99 13.27 14.86
N ASN A 13 -17.90 13.96 14.50
CA ASN A 13 -16.51 13.56 14.76
C ASN A 13 -15.89 14.18 16.00
N ALA A 14 -16.66 14.89 16.86
CA ALA A 14 -16.14 15.39 18.11
C ALA A 14 -15.72 14.25 19.04
N ILE A 15 -14.64 14.46 19.79
CA ILE A 15 -14.18 13.49 20.79
C ILE A 15 -15.24 13.33 21.89
N ALA A 16 -15.63 12.09 22.16
CA ALA A 16 -16.54 11.74 23.24
C ALA A 16 -16.22 10.34 23.75
N GLY A 17 -16.52 10.09 25.02
CA GLY A 17 -16.42 8.75 25.59
C GLY A 17 -17.33 7.75 24.88
N ARG A 18 -16.92 6.50 24.78
CA ARG A 18 -17.67 5.38 24.17
C ARG A 18 -18.04 5.58 22.69
N LYS A 19 -17.30 6.39 21.98
CA LYS A 19 -17.52 6.71 20.58
C LYS A 19 -16.43 6.08 19.72
N ARG A 20 -16.80 5.43 18.62
CA ARG A 20 -15.84 4.92 17.64
C ARG A 20 -15.39 6.05 16.73
N PRO A 21 -14.07 6.21 16.51
CA PRO A 21 -13.57 7.12 15.47
C PRO A 21 -13.93 6.60 14.08
N LEU A 22 -13.84 7.47 13.08
CA LEU A 22 -13.88 7.04 11.68
C LEU A 22 -12.71 6.08 11.43
N HIS A 23 -13.03 4.86 11.01
CA HIS A 23 -12.02 3.85 10.67
C HIS A 23 -11.40 4.17 9.32
N THR A 24 -10.06 4.24 9.27
CA THR A 24 -9.32 4.64 8.06
C THR A 24 -8.35 3.56 7.57
N ILE A 25 -8.18 2.47 8.32
CA ILE A 25 -7.30 1.37 7.94
C ILE A 25 -8.04 0.45 6.98
N ILE A 26 -7.39 0.08 5.89
CA ILE A 26 -7.92 -0.84 4.89
C ILE A 26 -7.01 -2.08 4.85
N PRO A 27 -7.22 -3.08 5.74
CA PRO A 27 -6.52 -4.35 5.65
C PRO A 27 -7.04 -5.13 4.44
N ALA A 28 -6.15 -5.84 3.75
CA ALA A 28 -6.51 -6.65 2.60
C ALA A 28 -5.96 -8.07 2.72
N PHE A 29 -6.63 -8.98 2.06
CA PHE A 29 -6.26 -10.39 2.04
C PHE A 29 -6.40 -10.94 0.62
N LEU A 30 -5.39 -11.67 0.16
CA LEU A 30 -5.35 -12.31 -1.13
C LEU A 30 -5.16 -13.81 -0.93
N GLU A 31 -5.95 -14.61 -1.63
CA GLU A 31 -5.92 -16.06 -1.52
C GLU A 31 -5.93 -16.68 -2.90
N LYS A 32 -5.02 -17.63 -3.15
CA LYS A 32 -5.02 -18.48 -4.32
C LYS A 32 -4.33 -19.81 -3.99
N ASP A 33 -4.99 -20.91 -4.28
CA ASP A 33 -4.48 -22.27 -4.05
C ASP A 33 -3.97 -22.48 -2.61
N GLN A 34 -2.69 -22.74 -2.43
CA GLN A 34 -2.04 -22.92 -1.12
C GLN A 34 -1.35 -21.65 -0.62
N VAL A 35 -1.58 -20.50 -1.25
CA VAL A 35 -0.96 -19.23 -0.87
C VAL A 35 -1.98 -18.28 -0.25
N ARG A 36 -1.59 -17.64 0.84
CA ARG A 36 -2.36 -16.61 1.54
C ARG A 36 -1.47 -15.39 1.77
N ILE A 37 -1.96 -14.20 1.44
CA ILE A 37 -1.24 -12.94 1.61
C ILE A 37 -2.13 -11.97 2.39
N ALA A 38 -1.69 -11.56 3.58
CA ALA A 38 -2.28 -10.45 4.30
C ALA A 38 -1.41 -9.22 4.06
N PHE A 39 -2.02 -8.10 3.69
CA PHE A 39 -1.27 -6.88 3.40
C PHE A 39 -2.08 -5.62 3.69
N GLY A 40 -1.38 -4.50 3.77
CA GLY A 40 -1.98 -3.19 3.87
C GLY A 40 -0.99 -2.13 3.42
N ILE A 41 -1.47 -1.10 2.75
CA ILE A 41 -0.68 0.04 2.31
C ILE A 41 -1.35 1.30 2.82
N MET A 42 -0.71 2.02 3.75
CA MET A 42 -1.19 3.29 4.25
C MET A 42 -1.10 4.38 3.17
N GLY A 43 -1.75 5.50 3.37
CA GLY A 43 -1.64 6.64 2.44
C GLY A 43 -2.93 7.43 2.24
N GLY A 44 -3.87 7.35 3.17
CA GLY A 44 -5.14 8.06 3.11
C GLY A 44 -5.94 7.67 1.87
N TRP A 45 -6.27 8.63 1.01
CA TRP A 45 -7.02 8.37 -0.24
C TRP A 45 -6.26 7.53 -1.26
N ASN A 46 -4.94 7.42 -1.13
CA ASN A 46 -4.13 6.58 -2.00
C ASN A 46 -4.26 5.08 -1.68
N GLN A 47 -4.77 4.69 -0.52
CA GLN A 47 -4.79 3.30 -0.07
C GLN A 47 -5.41 2.36 -1.11
N ALA A 48 -6.61 2.68 -1.60
CA ALA A 48 -7.29 1.83 -2.58
C ALA A 48 -6.50 1.69 -3.90
N GLN A 49 -5.92 2.78 -4.39
CA GLN A 49 -5.10 2.78 -5.60
C GLN A 49 -3.81 1.98 -5.42
N ALA A 50 -3.13 2.14 -4.29
CA ALA A 50 -1.91 1.40 -3.97
C ALA A 50 -2.17 -0.09 -3.78
N HIS A 51 -3.30 -0.48 -3.15
CA HIS A 51 -3.72 -1.88 -3.04
C HIS A 51 -3.96 -2.50 -4.41
N ALA A 52 -4.68 -1.80 -5.31
CA ALA A 52 -4.93 -2.29 -6.66
C ALA A 52 -3.62 -2.51 -7.43
N GLN A 53 -2.67 -1.57 -7.34
CA GLN A 53 -1.35 -1.71 -7.96
C GLN A 53 -0.58 -2.90 -7.39
N PHE A 54 -0.55 -3.07 -6.08
CA PHE A 54 0.12 -4.21 -5.43
C PHE A 54 -0.45 -5.55 -5.88
N VAL A 55 -1.79 -5.67 -5.93
CA VAL A 55 -2.46 -6.89 -6.40
C VAL A 55 -2.13 -7.16 -7.87
N SER A 56 -2.22 -6.13 -8.73
CA SER A 56 -1.88 -6.27 -10.16
C SER A 56 -0.43 -6.71 -10.36
N HIS A 57 0.52 -6.16 -9.61
CA HIS A 57 1.92 -6.57 -9.69
C HIS A 57 2.13 -8.05 -9.36
N ILE A 58 1.37 -8.59 -8.41
CA ILE A 58 1.44 -10.02 -8.07
C ILE A 58 0.69 -10.87 -9.11
N VAL A 59 -0.55 -10.50 -9.45
CA VAL A 59 -1.46 -11.35 -10.23
C VAL A 59 -1.17 -11.27 -11.73
N ASP A 60 -0.97 -10.04 -12.25
CA ASP A 60 -0.83 -9.81 -13.70
C ASP A 60 0.64 -9.88 -14.13
N PHE A 61 1.56 -9.43 -13.27
CA PHE A 61 3.00 -9.37 -13.57
C PHE A 61 3.84 -10.45 -12.89
N GLY A 62 3.25 -11.30 -12.04
CA GLY A 62 3.93 -12.44 -11.40
C GLY A 62 5.05 -12.05 -10.44
N GLN A 63 5.03 -10.85 -9.90
CA GLN A 63 6.06 -10.40 -8.97
C GLN A 63 5.88 -11.05 -7.59
N ASN A 64 7.00 -11.26 -6.87
CA ASN A 64 6.94 -11.61 -5.46
C ASN A 64 6.49 -10.40 -4.61
N ILE A 65 6.08 -10.65 -3.35
CA ILE A 65 5.50 -9.61 -2.48
C ILE A 65 6.45 -8.43 -2.21
N GLN A 66 7.77 -8.64 -2.13
CA GLN A 66 8.74 -7.57 -1.92
C GLN A 66 8.90 -6.74 -3.21
N ALA A 67 9.09 -7.37 -4.35
CA ALA A 67 9.17 -6.69 -5.64
C ALA A 67 7.91 -5.85 -5.93
N ALA A 68 6.73 -6.41 -5.63
CA ALA A 68 5.45 -5.70 -5.78
C ALA A 68 5.36 -4.47 -4.86
N MET A 69 5.92 -4.53 -3.63
CA MET A 69 6.01 -3.38 -2.73
C MET A 69 6.97 -2.30 -3.26
N GLU A 70 8.08 -2.70 -3.87
CA GLU A 70 9.12 -1.80 -4.38
C GLU A 70 8.80 -1.19 -5.73
N THR A 71 7.91 -1.79 -6.49
CA THR A 71 7.55 -1.28 -7.84
C THR A 71 7.08 0.17 -7.78
N ALA A 72 7.48 0.94 -8.80
CA ALA A 72 7.12 2.35 -8.91
C ALA A 72 5.60 2.54 -8.91
N ARG A 73 5.13 3.50 -8.13
CA ARG A 73 3.70 3.79 -7.96
C ARG A 73 3.27 5.05 -8.66
N PHE A 74 1.97 5.09 -8.92
CA PHE A 74 1.26 6.30 -9.30
C PHE A 74 0.10 6.57 -8.33
N THR A 75 -0.37 7.80 -8.31
CA THR A 75 -1.59 8.19 -7.60
C THR A 75 -2.33 9.27 -8.36
N LYS A 76 -3.64 9.23 -8.28
CA LYS A 76 -4.51 10.31 -8.75
C LYS A 76 -5.21 10.92 -7.54
N ARG A 77 -4.92 12.20 -7.30
CA ARG A 77 -5.47 12.91 -6.12
C ARG A 77 -6.80 13.57 -6.37
N THR A 78 -7.12 13.80 -7.63
CA THR A 78 -8.37 14.42 -8.07
C THR A 78 -9.31 13.39 -8.68
N PHE A 79 -10.62 13.63 -8.62
CA PHE A 79 -11.61 12.76 -9.27
C PHE A 79 -11.92 13.17 -10.71
N THR A 80 -11.30 14.26 -11.18
CA THR A 80 -11.54 14.84 -12.52
C THR A 80 -10.23 15.11 -13.23
N GLY A 81 -10.30 15.28 -14.56
CA GLY A 81 -9.12 15.59 -15.37
C GLY A 81 -8.17 14.40 -15.57
N CYS A 82 -7.06 14.69 -16.24
CA CYS A 82 -6.05 13.70 -16.64
C CYS A 82 -4.72 13.83 -15.87
N ASP A 83 -4.72 14.53 -14.74
CA ASP A 83 -3.55 14.68 -13.88
C ASP A 83 -3.22 13.36 -13.16
N VAL A 84 -1.96 12.97 -13.16
CA VAL A 84 -1.44 11.78 -12.47
C VAL A 84 -0.08 12.12 -11.86
N GLU A 85 0.11 11.76 -10.60
CA GLU A 85 1.43 11.80 -9.96
C GLU A 85 2.10 10.43 -10.10
N LEU A 86 3.37 10.41 -10.49
CA LEU A 86 4.16 9.19 -10.67
C LEU A 86 5.49 9.30 -9.92
N GLU A 87 5.99 8.18 -9.46
CA GLU A 87 7.40 8.08 -9.12
C GLU A 87 8.27 8.12 -10.40
N ASN A 88 9.39 8.83 -10.34
CA ASN A 88 10.29 8.97 -11.49
C ASN A 88 11.00 7.67 -11.90
N ARG A 89 10.80 6.60 -11.12
CA ARG A 89 11.25 5.23 -11.42
C ARG A 89 10.41 4.51 -12.47
N VAL A 90 9.24 5.06 -12.82
CA VAL A 90 8.47 4.60 -13.99
C VAL A 90 9.27 4.85 -15.25
N ALA A 91 9.39 3.85 -16.13
CA ALA A 91 10.22 3.91 -17.33
C ALA A 91 9.84 5.08 -18.25
N GLY A 92 10.84 5.69 -18.89
CA GLY A 92 10.65 6.88 -19.71
C GLY A 92 9.70 6.69 -20.89
N ASN A 93 9.77 5.55 -21.55
CA ASN A 93 8.85 5.19 -22.64
C ASN A 93 7.39 5.10 -22.15
N VAL A 94 7.14 4.52 -20.98
CA VAL A 94 5.79 4.45 -20.38
C VAL A 94 5.27 5.85 -20.07
N ARG A 95 6.13 6.73 -19.53
CA ARG A 95 5.77 8.13 -19.28
C ARG A 95 5.37 8.85 -20.57
N ALA A 96 6.19 8.71 -21.62
CA ALA A 96 5.90 9.32 -22.92
C ALA A 96 4.58 8.81 -23.54
N GLU A 97 4.28 7.51 -23.39
CA GLU A 97 3.01 6.94 -23.85
C GLU A 97 1.82 7.49 -23.08
N LEU A 98 1.95 7.68 -21.75
CA LEU A 98 0.90 8.27 -20.93
C LEU A 98 0.64 9.72 -21.33
N GLU A 99 1.68 10.51 -21.56
CA GLU A 99 1.57 11.89 -22.04
C GLU A 99 0.92 11.96 -23.43
N ALA A 100 1.30 11.06 -24.34
CA ALA A 100 0.68 10.93 -25.66
C ALA A 100 -0.81 10.58 -25.60
N LYS A 101 -1.25 9.87 -24.55
CA LYS A 101 -2.66 9.58 -24.25
C LYS A 101 -3.38 10.74 -23.55
N GLY A 102 -2.70 11.89 -23.33
CA GLY A 102 -3.26 13.08 -22.74
C GLY A 102 -3.17 13.19 -21.22
N HIS A 103 -2.41 12.31 -20.57
CA HIS A 103 -2.16 12.45 -19.14
C HIS A 103 -1.18 13.58 -18.83
N LYS A 104 -1.46 14.33 -17.78
CA LYS A 104 -0.57 15.39 -17.25
C LYS A 104 0.19 14.81 -16.07
N LEU A 105 1.47 14.52 -16.29
CA LEU A 105 2.29 13.82 -15.33
C LEU A 105 2.99 14.80 -14.37
N THR A 106 2.90 14.51 -13.06
CA THR A 106 3.71 15.16 -12.03
C THR A 106 4.65 14.12 -11.43
N MET A 107 5.96 14.37 -11.56
CA MET A 107 6.98 13.42 -11.12
C MET A 107 7.33 13.62 -9.65
N ARG A 108 7.45 12.50 -8.91
CA ARG A 108 8.01 12.43 -7.55
C ARG A 108 9.31 11.65 -7.57
N ILE A 109 10.28 12.09 -6.79
CA ILE A 109 11.62 11.51 -6.81
C ILE A 109 11.69 10.27 -5.91
N GLY A 110 12.26 9.21 -6.44
CA GLY A 110 12.60 7.99 -5.69
C GLY A 110 11.39 7.25 -5.11
N PHE A 111 11.57 6.72 -3.91
CA PHE A 111 10.53 6.10 -3.09
C PHE A 111 9.81 7.19 -2.28
N SER A 112 8.92 7.92 -2.92
CA SER A 112 8.21 9.00 -2.26
C SER A 112 7.16 8.47 -1.29
N ASP A 113 7.16 8.96 -0.06
CA ASP A 113 6.18 8.62 0.97
C ASP A 113 4.76 9.14 0.66
N ASP A 114 4.63 10.03 -0.31
CA ASP A 114 3.35 10.47 -0.88
C ASP A 114 2.51 9.32 -1.44
N PHE A 115 3.17 8.22 -1.86
CA PHE A 115 2.52 7.02 -2.43
C PHE A 115 2.21 5.94 -1.39
N GLY A 116 2.31 6.28 -0.10
CA GLY A 116 2.04 5.39 1.01
C GLY A 116 3.19 4.45 1.32
N GLY A 117 3.01 3.61 2.31
CA GLY A 117 3.97 2.58 2.70
C GLY A 117 3.24 1.32 3.11
N GLY A 118 3.70 0.18 2.61
CA GLY A 118 3.04 -1.10 2.76
C GLY A 118 3.81 -2.11 3.59
N GLN A 119 3.06 -3.06 4.12
CA GLN A 119 3.59 -4.27 4.74
C GLN A 119 2.80 -5.47 4.22
N ALA A 120 3.45 -6.58 4.01
CA ALA A 120 2.79 -7.82 3.62
C ALA A 120 3.42 -9.03 4.30
N VAL A 121 2.58 -10.01 4.61
CA VAL A 121 3.01 -11.34 5.02
C VAL A 121 2.33 -12.36 4.11
N MET A 122 3.11 -13.29 3.57
CA MET A 122 2.62 -14.38 2.75
C MET A 122 2.91 -15.71 3.43
N ARG A 123 1.91 -16.58 3.49
CA ARG A 123 2.06 -17.99 3.85
C ARG A 123 1.91 -18.83 2.58
N ASP A 124 2.92 -19.62 2.30
CA ASP A 124 2.87 -20.73 1.33
C ASP A 124 2.70 -22.03 2.11
N TYR A 125 1.52 -22.63 2.02
CA TYR A 125 1.21 -23.88 2.72
C TYR A 125 1.84 -25.10 2.06
N ALA A 126 2.09 -25.06 0.76
CA ALA A 126 2.76 -26.14 0.05
C ALA A 126 4.24 -26.23 0.43
N ALA A 127 4.93 -25.10 0.47
CA ALA A 127 6.32 -25.01 0.90
C ALA A 127 6.49 -25.00 2.42
N GLY A 128 5.44 -24.71 3.20
CA GLY A 128 5.51 -24.57 4.65
C GLY A 128 6.25 -23.32 5.13
N VAL A 129 6.38 -22.28 4.29
CA VAL A 129 7.22 -21.10 4.53
C VAL A 129 6.37 -19.84 4.66
N ASN A 130 6.81 -18.93 5.54
CA ASN A 130 6.31 -17.55 5.62
C ASN A 130 7.30 -16.60 4.98
N TYR A 131 6.77 -15.62 4.25
CA TYR A 131 7.52 -14.53 3.64
C TYR A 131 7.01 -13.21 4.19
N GLY A 132 7.91 -12.27 4.44
CA GLY A 132 7.56 -10.90 4.82
C GLY A 132 8.05 -9.91 3.76
N ALA A 133 7.31 -8.82 3.58
CA ALA A 133 7.70 -7.71 2.72
C ALA A 133 7.45 -6.37 3.43
N SER A 134 8.40 -5.45 3.29
CA SER A 134 8.31 -4.10 3.84
C SER A 134 8.65 -3.06 2.78
N ASP A 135 7.85 -2.02 2.73
CA ASP A 135 7.95 -0.95 1.74
C ASP A 135 9.08 0.02 2.08
N PRO A 136 10.04 0.25 1.17
CA PRO A 136 11.15 1.18 1.41
C PRO A 136 10.73 2.66 1.50
N ARG A 137 9.44 2.98 1.23
CA ARG A 137 8.91 4.35 1.40
C ARG A 137 8.68 4.73 2.86
N LYS A 138 8.78 3.78 3.77
CA LYS A 138 8.61 3.95 5.22
C LYS A 138 9.64 3.13 5.98
N ASP A 139 9.81 3.44 7.25
CA ASP A 139 10.79 2.80 8.17
C ASP A 139 10.25 1.50 8.79
N GLY A 140 9.64 0.67 7.96
CA GLY A 140 9.24 -0.68 8.35
C GLY A 140 10.35 -1.69 8.07
N ALA A 141 10.24 -2.86 8.69
CA ALA A 141 11.08 -4.01 8.39
C ALA A 141 10.29 -5.30 8.46
N ALA A 142 10.55 -6.20 7.53
CA ALA A 142 10.11 -7.58 7.62
C ALA A 142 11.22 -8.38 8.31
N VAL A 143 10.97 -8.77 9.56
CA VAL A 143 11.94 -9.54 10.35
C VAL A 143 11.36 -10.91 10.68
N PRO A 144 12.20 -11.99 10.65
CA PRO A 144 11.74 -13.29 11.05
C PRO A 144 11.44 -13.31 12.54
N GLU A 145 10.44 -14.09 12.94
CA GLU A 145 10.18 -14.36 14.35
C GLU A 145 11.37 -15.12 14.95
N LEU A 146 11.84 -14.64 16.10
CA LEU A 146 12.84 -15.39 16.85
C LEU A 146 12.21 -16.67 17.39
N VAL A 147 12.84 -17.82 17.12
CA VAL A 147 12.43 -19.09 17.68
C VAL A 147 12.67 -19.04 19.18
N ILE A 148 11.65 -18.69 19.95
CA ILE A 148 11.70 -18.79 21.40
C ILE A 148 11.59 -20.28 21.73
N LYS A 149 12.71 -20.91 22.05
CA LYS A 149 12.79 -22.36 22.33
C LYS A 149 11.97 -22.81 23.53
N GLU A 150 11.43 -21.92 24.36
CA GLU A 150 10.64 -22.28 25.54
C GLU A 150 9.53 -21.23 25.78
N TRP A 151 8.33 -21.48 25.28
CA TRP A 151 7.12 -21.05 25.97
C TRP A 151 6.69 -22.15 26.90
N GLY A 152 7.17 -22.06 28.17
CA GLY A 152 6.56 -22.66 29.34
C GLY A 152 6.51 -24.19 29.38
N LYS A 153 7.33 -24.78 30.24
CA LYS A 153 6.89 -25.88 31.08
C LYS A 153 6.06 -25.34 32.23
#